data_47e8b81468c3bc1fbf24372e184cd14a
#
_entry.id   47e8b81468c3bc1fbf24372e184cd14a
#
_cell.length_a   1.000
_cell.length_b   1.000
_cell.length_c   1.000
_cell.angle_alpha   90.00
_cell.angle_beta   90.00
_cell.angle_gamma   90.00
#
_symmetry.space_group_name_H-M   'P 1'
#
loop_
_entity.id
_entity.type
_entity.pdbx_description
1 polymer ?
#
loop_
_entity_poly.entity_id
_entity_poly.type
_entity_poly.pdbx_seq_one_letter_code
_entity_poly.pdbx_strand_id
1 'polypeptide(L)'
;MERWDLRDGEGNPTGETMERGEHLKPGQYHLVVHIWIIDGQGRLLIQKRAAHLKLMPDIWAATGGSAVAGEDSHTAAARELREELGIETAGEDLRFAGRIRRRNSFTDIWVLRRDVELSSLRLQTEE
;
A
#
# COMPACT_ATOMS: atom_id res chain seq x y z
N MET A 1 12.15 10.32 -8.69
CA MET A 1 11.38 9.21 -9.26
C MET A 1 11.34 8.06 -8.31
N GLU A 2 10.16 7.50 -8.14
CA GLU A 2 10.01 6.34 -7.28
C GLU A 2 10.60 5.09 -7.92
N ARG A 3 11.39 4.35 -7.16
CA ARG A 3 11.96 3.08 -7.61
C ARG A 3 11.40 1.93 -6.79
N TRP A 4 11.23 0.80 -7.46
CA TRP A 4 10.70 -0.41 -6.85
C TRP A 4 11.72 -1.52 -6.93
N ASP A 5 11.79 -2.36 -5.90
CA ASP A 5 12.54 -3.61 -5.99
C ASP A 5 11.79 -4.58 -6.89
N LEU A 6 12.52 -5.22 -7.79
CA LEU A 6 11.96 -6.33 -8.55
C LEU A 6 12.03 -7.60 -7.71
N ARG A 7 10.93 -8.34 -7.72
CA ARG A 7 10.80 -9.58 -6.96
C ARG A 7 10.58 -10.75 -7.90
N ASP A 8 10.96 -11.95 -7.44
CA ASP A 8 10.74 -13.18 -8.19
C ASP A 8 9.33 -13.73 -7.93
N GLY A 9 9.02 -14.90 -8.51
CA GLY A 9 7.71 -15.51 -8.38
C GLY A 9 7.37 -16.01 -6.98
N GLU A 10 8.33 -16.00 -6.07
CA GLU A 10 8.12 -16.36 -4.67
C GLU A 10 8.03 -15.12 -3.78
N GLY A 11 8.18 -13.93 -4.36
CA GLY A 11 8.07 -12.68 -3.64
C GLY A 11 9.36 -12.17 -3.04
N ASN A 12 10.48 -12.80 -3.34
CA ASN A 12 11.78 -12.40 -2.80
C ASN A 12 12.42 -11.33 -3.69
N PRO A 13 13.08 -10.31 -3.10
CA PRO A 13 13.83 -9.33 -3.89
C PRO A 13 14.92 -10.00 -4.71
N THR A 14 15.06 -9.57 -5.97
CA THR A 14 16.09 -10.13 -6.86
C THR A 14 17.41 -9.36 -6.83
N GLY A 15 17.42 -8.20 -6.20
CA GLY A 15 18.58 -7.29 -6.23
C GLY A 15 18.51 -6.25 -7.34
N GLU A 16 17.56 -6.41 -8.26
CA GLU A 16 17.33 -5.43 -9.33
C GLU A 16 16.20 -4.50 -8.96
N THR A 17 16.20 -3.31 -9.54
CA THR A 17 15.17 -2.30 -9.31
C THR A 17 14.64 -1.79 -10.64
N MET A 18 13.50 -1.10 -10.59
CA MET A 18 12.92 -0.43 -11.76
C MET A 18 12.35 0.91 -11.33
N GLU A 19 12.15 1.80 -12.28
CA GLU A 19 11.43 3.05 -12.02
C GLU A 19 9.93 2.82 -12.22
N ARG A 20 9.14 3.49 -11.40
CA ARG A 20 7.69 3.48 -11.55
C ARG A 20 7.29 3.94 -12.95
N GLY A 21 6.42 3.18 -13.60
CA GLY A 21 5.98 3.47 -14.96
C GLY A 21 6.65 2.61 -16.02
N GLU A 22 7.73 1.92 -15.71
CA GLU A 22 8.32 0.96 -16.62
C GLU A 22 7.46 -0.31 -16.67
N HIS A 23 7.57 -1.05 -17.77
CA HIS A 23 6.82 -2.29 -17.92
C HIS A 23 7.55 -3.47 -17.29
N LEU A 24 6.84 -4.22 -16.47
CA LEU A 24 7.36 -5.46 -15.91
C LEU A 24 7.28 -6.57 -16.94
N LYS A 25 8.35 -7.36 -17.00
CA LYS A 25 8.43 -8.54 -17.87
C LYS A 25 7.81 -9.74 -17.18
N PRO A 26 7.42 -10.79 -17.94
CA PRO A 26 6.97 -12.03 -17.32
C PRO A 26 8.00 -12.54 -16.30
N GLY A 27 7.53 -12.96 -15.14
CA GLY A 27 8.40 -13.42 -14.06
C GLY A 27 8.96 -12.32 -13.17
N GLN A 28 8.65 -11.06 -13.48
CA GLN A 28 9.03 -9.93 -12.63
C GLN A 28 7.80 -9.43 -11.87
N TYR A 29 7.99 -9.13 -10.59
CA TYR A 29 6.92 -8.69 -9.70
C TYR A 29 7.38 -7.50 -8.89
N HIS A 30 6.43 -6.65 -8.47
CA HIS A 30 6.69 -5.64 -7.45
C HIS A 30 5.72 -5.83 -6.29
N LEU A 31 6.00 -5.18 -5.17
CA LEU A 31 5.20 -5.33 -3.97
C LEU A 31 4.25 -4.17 -3.81
N VAL A 32 2.98 -4.48 -3.60
CA VAL A 32 1.92 -3.53 -3.28
C VAL A 32 1.43 -3.86 -1.88
N VAL A 33 1.10 -2.85 -1.09
CA VAL A 33 0.49 -3.05 0.22
C VAL A 33 -0.87 -2.39 0.25
N HIS A 34 -1.83 -3.06 0.89
CA HIS A 34 -3.14 -2.50 1.20
C HIS A 34 -3.33 -2.57 2.70
N ILE A 35 -3.85 -1.51 3.27
CA ILE A 35 -4.10 -1.45 4.72
C ILE A 35 -5.59 -1.29 4.94
N TRP A 36 -6.17 -2.24 5.65
CA TRP A 36 -7.58 -2.25 6.01
C TRP A 36 -7.69 -1.74 7.44
N ILE A 37 -8.30 -0.57 7.60
CA ILE A 37 -8.48 0.05 8.91
C ILE A 37 -9.90 -0.26 9.36
N ILE A 38 -10.02 -1.03 10.43
CA ILE A 38 -11.30 -1.50 10.95
C ILE A 38 -11.49 -0.95 12.35
N ASP A 39 -12.61 -0.26 12.59
CA ASP A 39 -12.91 0.29 13.90
C ASP A 39 -13.54 -0.74 14.83
N GLY A 40 -13.84 -0.35 16.06
CA GLY A 40 -14.43 -1.23 17.06
C GLY A 40 -15.85 -1.69 16.75
N GLN A 41 -16.50 -1.09 15.76
CA GLN A 41 -17.82 -1.47 15.29
C GLN A 41 -17.77 -2.30 14.02
N GLY A 42 -16.58 -2.68 13.56
CA GLY A 42 -16.41 -3.46 12.35
C GLY A 42 -16.50 -2.67 11.05
N ARG A 43 -16.48 -1.35 11.12
CA ARG A 43 -16.53 -0.50 9.92
C ARG A 43 -15.15 -0.35 9.31
N LEU A 44 -15.12 -0.35 7.97
CA LEU A 44 -13.89 -0.23 7.21
C LEU A 44 -13.71 1.22 6.73
N LEU A 45 -12.53 1.78 6.99
CA LEU A 45 -12.19 3.10 6.46
C LEU A 45 -11.73 2.96 5.02
N ILE A 46 -12.41 3.64 4.12
CA ILE A 46 -12.03 3.70 2.71
C ILE A 46 -11.94 5.15 2.29
N GLN A 47 -11.21 5.41 1.20
CA GLN A 47 -11.10 6.75 0.65
C GLN A 47 -11.37 6.73 -0.84
N LYS A 48 -11.89 7.85 -1.34
CA LYS A 48 -12.15 8.01 -2.76
C LYS A 48 -10.89 8.55 -3.42
N ARG A 49 -10.43 7.89 -4.48
CA ARG A 49 -9.28 8.36 -5.23
C ARG A 49 -9.61 9.69 -5.90
N ALA A 50 -8.63 10.59 -5.94
CA ALA A 50 -8.82 11.91 -6.51
C ALA A 50 -9.14 11.83 -8.00
N ALA A 51 -10.00 12.74 -8.48
CA ALA A 51 -10.47 12.77 -9.86
C ALA A 51 -9.34 13.02 -10.87
N HIS A 52 -8.26 13.67 -10.46
CA HIS A 52 -7.15 14.00 -11.36
C HIS A 52 -6.15 12.86 -11.57
N LEU A 53 -6.30 11.75 -10.85
CA LEU A 53 -5.39 10.62 -11.01
C LEU A 53 -5.64 9.92 -12.34
N LYS A 54 -4.57 9.46 -12.97
CA LYS A 54 -4.65 8.79 -14.27
C LYS A 54 -5.20 7.37 -14.17
N LEU A 55 -4.91 6.69 -13.06
CA LEU A 55 -5.33 5.31 -12.86
C LEU A 55 -6.48 5.27 -11.86
N MET A 56 -7.60 4.72 -12.30
CA MET A 56 -8.79 4.50 -11.47
C MET A 56 -9.22 5.73 -10.65
N PRO A 57 -9.45 6.90 -11.32
CA PRO A 57 -9.90 8.09 -10.60
C PRO A 57 -11.31 7.91 -10.05
N ASP A 58 -11.63 8.62 -8.98
CA ASP A 58 -12.95 8.64 -8.35
C ASP A 58 -13.46 7.30 -7.81
N ILE A 59 -12.57 6.31 -7.69
CA ILE A 59 -12.95 5.00 -7.14
C ILE A 59 -12.63 4.95 -5.65
N TRP A 60 -13.55 4.38 -4.88
CA TRP A 60 -13.34 4.16 -3.44
C TRP A 60 -12.44 2.95 -3.23
N ALA A 61 -11.45 3.09 -2.37
CA ALA A 61 -10.46 2.06 -2.14
C ALA A 61 -9.90 2.10 -0.73
N ALA A 62 -9.34 0.99 -0.29
CA ALA A 62 -8.54 0.95 0.92
C ALA A 62 -7.24 1.72 0.70
N THR A 63 -6.64 2.20 1.79
CA THR A 63 -5.33 2.85 1.75
C THR A 63 -4.27 1.87 1.28
N GLY A 64 -3.37 2.33 0.43
CA GLY A 64 -2.28 1.48 -0.03
C GLY A 64 -1.45 2.10 -1.13
N GLY A 65 -0.46 1.36 -1.56
CA GLY A 65 0.43 1.77 -2.64
C GLY A 65 1.56 0.79 -2.82
N SER A 66 2.51 1.14 -3.68
CA SER A 66 3.67 0.29 -3.95
C SER A 66 4.79 0.53 -2.94
N ALA A 67 5.42 -0.55 -2.52
CA ALA A 67 6.64 -0.46 -1.72
C ALA A 67 7.75 0.15 -2.58
N VAL A 68 8.53 1.04 -1.99
CA VAL A 68 9.70 1.60 -2.69
C VAL A 68 10.93 0.73 -2.43
N ALA A 69 11.96 0.89 -3.26
CA ALA A 69 13.17 0.10 -3.15
C ALA A 69 13.77 0.16 -1.74
N GLY A 70 14.13 -0.98 -1.21
CA GLY A 70 14.70 -1.11 0.13
C GLY A 70 13.68 -1.31 1.24
N GLU A 71 12.39 -1.16 0.96
CA GLU A 71 11.35 -1.38 1.98
C GLU A 71 10.90 -2.83 2.02
N ASP A 72 10.67 -3.34 3.24
CA ASP A 72 9.88 -4.56 3.39
C ASP A 72 8.39 -4.20 3.42
N SER A 73 7.56 -5.22 3.47
CA SER A 73 6.10 -5.05 3.43
C SER A 73 5.57 -4.21 4.60
N HIS A 74 6.03 -4.50 5.81
CA HIS A 74 5.58 -3.79 7.00
C HIS A 74 5.96 -2.30 6.95
N THR A 75 7.19 -2.01 6.56
CA THR A 75 7.68 -0.64 6.44
C THR A 75 6.89 0.14 5.40
N ALA A 76 6.60 -0.49 4.26
CA ALA A 76 5.80 0.12 3.21
C ALA A 76 4.39 0.45 3.71
N ALA A 77 3.76 -0.48 4.43
CA ALA A 77 2.41 -0.27 4.96
C ALA A 77 2.36 0.90 5.94
N ALA A 78 3.31 0.96 6.87
CA ALA A 78 3.38 2.05 7.85
C ALA A 78 3.61 3.40 7.17
N ARG A 79 4.48 3.43 6.17
CA ARG A 79 4.75 4.67 5.42
C ARG A 79 3.51 5.15 4.66
N GLU A 80 2.81 4.24 3.99
CA GLU A 80 1.60 4.60 3.23
C GLU A 80 0.52 5.17 4.15
N LEU A 81 0.31 4.58 5.33
CA LEU A 81 -0.63 5.13 6.31
C LEU A 81 -0.28 6.56 6.70
N ARG A 82 1.00 6.80 6.95
CA ARG A 82 1.46 8.14 7.36
C ARG A 82 1.31 9.14 6.22
N GLU A 83 1.70 8.76 5.01
CA GLU A 83 1.65 9.66 3.85
C GLU A 83 0.24 9.94 3.39
N GLU A 84 -0.61 8.93 3.30
CA GLU A 84 -1.96 9.10 2.75
C GLU A 84 -2.95 9.67 3.77
N LEU A 85 -2.85 9.26 5.03
CA LEU A 85 -3.86 9.59 6.05
C LEU A 85 -3.30 10.30 7.28
N GLY A 86 -1.99 10.40 7.41
CA GLY A 86 -1.38 10.99 8.60
C GLY A 86 -1.49 10.13 9.85
N ILE A 87 -1.68 8.82 9.68
CA ILE A 87 -1.81 7.90 10.81
C ILE A 87 -0.44 7.31 11.14
N GLU A 88 -0.02 7.49 12.40
CA GLU A 88 1.19 6.88 12.93
C GLU A 88 0.85 5.56 13.62
N THR A 89 1.66 4.54 13.41
CA THR A 89 1.45 3.22 14.00
C THR A 89 2.71 2.72 14.67
N ALA A 90 2.53 1.99 15.78
CA ALA A 90 3.60 1.16 16.32
C ALA A 90 3.68 -0.13 15.48
N GLY A 91 4.87 -0.75 15.43
CA GLY A 91 5.09 -1.91 14.58
C GLY A 91 4.10 -3.05 14.77
N GLU A 92 3.72 -3.31 15.99
CA GLU A 92 2.81 -4.41 16.35
C GLU A 92 1.34 -4.11 16.09
N ASP A 93 0.98 -2.86 15.79
CA ASP A 93 -0.41 -2.49 15.51
C ASP A 93 -0.87 -2.99 14.15
N LEU A 94 0.05 -3.14 13.23
CA LEU A 94 -0.24 -3.66 11.89
C LEU A 94 -0.11 -5.18 11.90
N ARG A 95 -1.17 -5.87 11.50
CA ARG A 95 -1.20 -7.32 11.45
C ARG A 95 -1.30 -7.80 10.01
N PHE A 96 -0.39 -8.68 9.63
CA PHE A 96 -0.39 -9.27 8.29
C PHE A 96 -1.59 -10.20 8.14
N ALA A 97 -2.40 -9.96 7.12
CA ALA A 97 -3.60 -10.77 6.86
C ALA A 97 -3.43 -11.76 5.72
N GLY A 98 -2.56 -11.47 4.76
CA GLY A 98 -2.33 -12.38 3.65
C GLY A 98 -1.69 -11.72 2.46
N ARG A 99 -1.31 -12.54 1.48
CA ARG A 99 -0.68 -12.08 0.25
C ARG A 99 -1.44 -12.62 -0.94
N ILE A 100 -1.73 -11.74 -1.90
CA ILE A 100 -2.38 -12.11 -3.15
C ILE A 100 -1.35 -11.97 -4.26
N ARG A 101 -1.12 -13.04 -5.01
CA ARG A 101 -0.26 -13.00 -6.18
C ARG A 101 -1.08 -12.59 -7.39
N ARG A 102 -0.60 -11.57 -8.08
CA ARG A 102 -1.20 -11.11 -9.32
C ARG A 102 -0.22 -11.37 -10.46
N ARG A 103 -0.54 -10.89 -11.67
CA ARG A 103 0.28 -11.11 -12.86
C ARG A 103 1.72 -10.61 -12.70
N ASN A 104 1.88 -9.37 -12.22
CA ASN A 104 3.20 -8.77 -12.04
C ASN A 104 3.36 -8.09 -10.70
N SER A 105 2.56 -8.48 -9.71
CA SER A 105 2.66 -7.91 -8.38
C SER A 105 2.22 -8.89 -7.31
N PHE A 106 2.70 -8.64 -6.10
CA PHE A 106 2.14 -9.24 -4.90
C PHE A 106 1.46 -8.12 -4.13
N THR A 107 0.24 -8.38 -3.66
CA THR A 107 -0.47 -7.46 -2.78
C THR A 107 -0.50 -8.05 -1.39
N ASP A 108 0.18 -7.39 -0.46
CA ASP A 108 0.16 -7.77 0.94
C ASP A 108 -0.93 -6.98 1.64
N ILE A 109 -1.80 -7.68 2.36
CA ILE A 109 -2.90 -7.07 3.07
C ILE A 109 -2.55 -7.01 4.54
N TRP A 110 -2.61 -5.79 5.09
CA TRP A 110 -2.38 -5.50 6.50
C TRP A 110 -3.65 -5.00 7.12
N VAL A 111 -3.86 -5.30 8.38
CA VAL A 111 -5.04 -4.87 9.12
C VAL A 111 -4.61 -4.01 10.30
N LEU A 112 -5.22 -2.85 10.43
CA LEU A 112 -5.08 -1.97 11.58
C LEU A 112 -6.45 -1.86 12.25
N ARG A 113 -6.54 -2.28 13.50
CA ARG A 113 -7.77 -2.12 14.28
C ARG A 113 -7.64 -0.88 15.13
N ARG A 114 -8.41 0.14 14.77
CA ARG A 114 -8.34 1.44 15.43
C ARG A 114 -9.60 2.24 15.15
N ASP A 115 -10.11 2.91 16.18
CA ASP A 115 -11.13 3.92 16.00
C ASP A 115 -10.44 5.19 15.51
N VAL A 116 -10.88 5.71 14.37
CA VAL A 116 -10.26 6.86 13.72
C VAL A 116 -11.28 7.98 13.64
N GLU A 117 -10.88 9.15 14.16
CA GLU A 117 -11.63 10.38 13.99
C GLU A 117 -11.33 10.92 12.59
N LEU A 118 -12.36 11.02 11.74
CA LEU A 118 -12.16 11.50 10.37
C LEU A 118 -11.55 12.90 10.33
N SER A 119 -11.88 13.73 11.30
CA SER A 119 -11.34 15.08 11.41
C SER A 119 -9.85 15.12 11.73
N SER A 120 -9.28 14.03 12.25
CA SER A 120 -7.86 13.95 12.58
C SER A 120 -6.98 13.51 11.42
N LEU A 121 -7.58 13.11 10.31
CA LEU A 121 -6.83 12.60 9.17
C LEU A 121 -6.16 13.73 8.40
N ARG A 122 -4.96 13.44 7.90
CA ARG A 122 -4.20 14.35 7.04
C ARG A 122 -4.05 13.69 5.69
N LEU A 123 -4.88 14.09 4.75
CA LEU A 123 -4.91 13.50 3.43
C LEU A 123 -3.79 14.05 2.56
N GLN A 124 -3.24 13.18 1.72
CA GLN A 124 -2.23 13.55 0.75
C GLN A 124 -2.91 14.32 -0.39
N THR A 125 -2.58 15.61 -0.54
CA THR A 125 -3.26 16.47 -1.50
C THR A 125 -2.84 16.28 -2.94
N GLU A 126 -1.69 15.67 -3.16
CA GLU A 126 -1.15 15.41 -4.50
C GLU A 126 -1.66 14.12 -5.13
N GLU A 127 -2.40 13.34 -4.39
CA GLU A 127 -2.93 12.06 -4.83
C GLU A 127 -4.39 12.15 -5.29
#